data_c620bf0e42c10c35d92bdbc474d9d2af
#
_entry.id   c620bf0e42c10c35d92bdbc474d9d2af
#
_cell.length_a   1.000
_cell.length_b   1.000
_cell.length_c   1.000
_cell.angle_alpha   90.00
_cell.angle_beta   90.00
_cell.angle_gamma   90.00
#
_symmetry.space_group_name_H-M   'P 1'
#
loop_
_entity.id
_entity.type
_entity.pdbx_description
1 polymer ?
#
loop_
_entity_poly.entity_id
_entity_poly.type
_entity_poly.pdbx_seq_one_letter_code
_entity_poly.pdbx_strand_id
1 'polypeptide(L)'
;MKPFRCLYVIAALGAVLLAGLLSGCGTPHGQPRSGSETLSPREVLEFSALYAENCAGCHGKEGRGGASIALADPVYLAIVDETAMRRVIAGGVRGTAMPAFAESAGGLLTAKQIDSIAQGIRSRWSRPGILDGANPPSYAAKSAGDAQRGEAAYKTWCESCHGPDGHGGSKGSAITNDSFLALVSDQGLRTIVIAGRPELGAPDWRGNVRGKPMSDQDVTDAVAWLVSRRSQVPGQPYSAANYAQRMEPKQ
;
A
#
# COMPACT_ATOMS: atom_id res chain seq x y z
N MET A 1 -86.12 -27.34 11.66
CA MET A 1 -85.16 -27.12 10.53
C MET A 1 -84.27 -25.92 10.81
N LYS A 2 -82.92 -26.08 11.22
CA LYS A 2 -81.89 -25.04 11.08
C LYS A 2 -80.61 -25.31 11.88
N PRO A 3 -80.14 -26.58 12.13
CA PRO A 3 -78.79 -26.80 12.71
C PRO A 3 -77.66 -26.95 11.68
N PHE A 4 -78.01 -27.30 10.44
CA PHE A 4 -76.96 -27.61 9.42
C PHE A 4 -76.19 -26.36 8.85
N ARG A 5 -76.86 -25.19 8.85
CA ARG A 5 -76.22 -23.97 8.31
C ARG A 5 -75.09 -23.46 9.20
N CYS A 6 -75.17 -23.68 10.50
CA CYS A 6 -74.16 -23.20 11.46
C CYS A 6 -72.88 -24.05 11.32
N LEU A 7 -72.97 -25.38 11.02
CA LEU A 7 -71.84 -26.26 10.87
C LEU A 7 -70.97 -25.93 9.62
N TYR A 8 -71.67 -25.57 8.52
CA TYR A 8 -70.96 -25.18 7.28
C TYR A 8 -70.23 -23.84 7.42
N VAL A 9 -70.75 -22.90 8.17
CA VAL A 9 -70.08 -21.62 8.40
C VAL A 9 -68.84 -21.78 9.27
N ILE A 10 -68.91 -22.65 10.28
CA ILE A 10 -67.74 -22.92 11.16
C ILE A 10 -66.66 -23.69 10.39
N ALA A 11 -67.04 -24.66 9.55
CA ALA A 11 -66.11 -25.41 8.71
C ALA A 11 -65.44 -24.52 7.64
N ALA A 12 -66.21 -23.58 7.04
CA ALA A 12 -65.65 -22.63 6.07
C ALA A 12 -64.70 -21.59 6.71
N LEU A 13 -65.02 -21.09 7.90
CA LEU A 13 -64.13 -20.21 8.67
C LEU A 13 -62.85 -20.93 9.11
N GLY A 14 -62.93 -22.20 9.52
CA GLY A 14 -61.76 -23.02 9.86
C GLY A 14 -60.84 -23.26 8.68
N ALA A 15 -61.39 -23.51 7.48
CA ALA A 15 -60.62 -23.73 6.25
C ALA A 15 -59.89 -22.43 5.79
N VAL A 16 -60.53 -21.28 5.93
CA VAL A 16 -59.92 -19.99 5.59
C VAL A 16 -58.77 -19.62 6.58
N LEU A 17 -58.94 -19.92 7.86
CA LEU A 17 -57.90 -19.72 8.87
C LEU A 17 -56.71 -20.67 8.65
N LEU A 18 -56.95 -21.92 8.27
CA LEU A 18 -55.89 -22.89 7.98
C LEU A 18 -55.13 -22.53 6.70
N ALA A 19 -55.81 -22.04 5.66
CA ALA A 19 -55.17 -21.54 4.44
C ALA A 19 -54.34 -20.31 4.68
N GLY A 20 -54.72 -19.42 5.61
CA GLY A 20 -53.93 -18.24 5.99
C GLY A 20 -52.61 -18.58 6.73
N LEU A 21 -52.61 -19.70 7.49
CA LEU A 21 -51.42 -20.15 8.22
C LEU A 21 -50.38 -20.85 7.31
N LEU A 22 -50.79 -21.35 6.14
CA LEU A 22 -49.90 -21.99 5.16
C LEU A 22 -49.24 -21.00 4.18
N SER A 23 -49.71 -19.77 4.11
CA SER A 23 -49.17 -18.72 3.23
C SER A 23 -47.98 -17.96 3.81
N GLY A 24 -47.57 -18.30 5.04
CA GLY A 24 -46.49 -17.60 5.77
C GLY A 24 -45.05 -18.05 5.49
N CYS A 25 -44.85 -18.98 4.58
CA CYS A 25 -43.48 -19.40 4.19
C CYS A 25 -42.95 -18.56 3.04
N GLY A 26 -42.97 -17.24 3.20
CA GLY A 26 -42.12 -16.35 2.40
C GLY A 26 -40.65 -16.53 2.84
N THR A 27 -39.72 -16.48 1.89
CA THR A 27 -38.28 -16.50 2.19
C THR A 27 -37.97 -15.40 3.23
N PRO A 28 -37.27 -15.72 4.32
CA PRO A 28 -36.89 -14.72 5.33
C PRO A 28 -36.19 -13.53 4.68
N HIS A 29 -36.48 -12.31 5.17
CA HIS A 29 -35.77 -11.11 4.73
C HIS A 29 -34.27 -11.29 5.03
N GLY A 30 -33.42 -11.13 4.01
CA GLY A 30 -31.96 -11.33 4.12
C GLY A 30 -31.44 -12.67 3.58
N GLN A 31 -32.32 -13.58 3.14
CA GLN A 31 -31.86 -14.79 2.46
C GLN A 31 -31.47 -14.45 1.01
N PRO A 32 -30.24 -14.82 0.54
CA PRO A 32 -29.85 -14.64 -0.86
C PRO A 32 -30.86 -15.33 -1.77
N ARG A 33 -31.25 -14.68 -2.88
CA ARG A 33 -32.08 -15.34 -3.90
C ARG A 33 -31.32 -16.54 -4.46
N SER A 34 -32.01 -17.66 -4.61
CA SER A 34 -31.48 -18.83 -5.33
C SER A 34 -31.01 -18.39 -6.72
N GLY A 35 -29.70 -18.46 -6.98
CA GLY A 35 -29.06 -17.98 -8.22
C GLY A 35 -28.22 -16.71 -8.09
N SER A 36 -28.24 -16.01 -6.95
CA SER A 36 -27.20 -15.03 -6.64
C SER A 36 -26.09 -15.73 -5.85
N GLU A 37 -25.26 -16.52 -6.52
CA GLU A 37 -24.00 -16.96 -5.92
C GLU A 37 -23.15 -15.71 -5.67
N THR A 38 -23.12 -15.28 -4.42
CA THR A 38 -22.10 -14.34 -3.97
C THR A 38 -20.77 -15.09 -4.06
N LEU A 39 -19.88 -14.61 -4.92
CA LEU A 39 -18.53 -15.14 -5.01
C LEU A 39 -17.91 -15.19 -3.61
N SER A 40 -17.30 -16.30 -3.26
CA SER A 40 -16.48 -16.37 -2.07
C SER A 40 -15.40 -15.28 -2.14
N PRO A 41 -15.03 -14.61 -1.04
CA PRO A 41 -13.95 -13.63 -1.04
C PRO A 41 -12.66 -14.11 -1.72
N ARG A 42 -12.37 -15.41 -1.65
CA ARG A 42 -11.21 -16.06 -2.30
C ARG A 42 -11.33 -16.18 -3.82
N GLU A 43 -12.53 -16.07 -4.37
CA GLU A 43 -12.82 -16.18 -5.80
C GLU A 43 -12.88 -14.82 -6.51
N VAL A 44 -12.90 -13.73 -5.73
CA VAL A 44 -12.83 -12.37 -6.28
C VAL A 44 -11.44 -12.16 -6.89
N LEU A 45 -11.36 -12.04 -8.20
CA LEU A 45 -10.12 -11.80 -8.95
C LEU A 45 -10.13 -10.44 -9.69
N GLU A 46 -11.20 -9.69 -9.53
CA GLU A 46 -11.33 -8.38 -10.16
C GLU A 46 -10.36 -7.39 -9.49
N PHE A 47 -9.48 -6.80 -10.31
CA PHE A 47 -8.39 -5.95 -9.83
C PHE A 47 -8.87 -4.75 -9.03
N SER A 48 -9.91 -4.05 -9.48
CA SER A 48 -10.35 -2.83 -8.81
C SER A 48 -10.90 -3.12 -7.41
N ALA A 49 -11.60 -4.24 -7.22
CA ALA A 49 -12.07 -4.67 -5.92
C ALA A 49 -10.91 -5.03 -4.99
N LEU A 50 -10.02 -5.92 -5.47
CA LEU A 50 -8.84 -6.34 -4.70
C LEU A 50 -7.95 -5.15 -4.31
N TYR A 51 -7.71 -4.24 -5.25
CA TYR A 51 -6.88 -3.06 -5.01
C TYR A 51 -7.54 -2.09 -4.02
N ALA A 52 -8.83 -1.81 -4.18
CA ALA A 52 -9.56 -0.91 -3.30
C ALA A 52 -9.57 -1.39 -1.84
N GLU A 53 -9.74 -2.68 -1.64
CA GLU A 53 -9.84 -3.27 -0.30
C GLU A 53 -8.48 -3.43 0.40
N ASN A 54 -7.42 -3.73 -0.36
CA ASN A 54 -6.15 -4.14 0.23
C ASN A 54 -5.01 -3.13 0.08
N CYS A 55 -5.06 -2.25 -0.93
CA CYS A 55 -3.91 -1.43 -1.33
C CYS A 55 -4.19 0.07 -1.26
N ALA A 56 -5.41 0.49 -1.63
CA ALA A 56 -5.76 1.90 -1.83
C ALA A 56 -5.59 2.77 -0.58
N GLY A 57 -5.78 2.20 0.62
CA GLY A 57 -5.63 2.93 1.89
C GLY A 57 -4.24 3.54 2.08
N CYS A 58 -3.20 2.82 1.67
CA CYS A 58 -1.81 3.27 1.80
C CYS A 58 -1.24 3.86 0.51
N HIS A 59 -1.61 3.30 -0.66
CA HIS A 59 -1.04 3.69 -1.95
C HIS A 59 -1.90 4.69 -2.74
N GLY A 60 -3.08 5.05 -2.20
CA GLY A 60 -4.04 5.94 -2.86
C GLY A 60 -4.94 5.20 -3.84
N LYS A 61 -6.14 5.74 -4.04
CA LYS A 61 -7.21 5.11 -4.83
C LYS A 61 -6.80 4.80 -6.27
N GLU A 62 -6.03 5.70 -6.90
CA GLU A 62 -5.52 5.53 -8.27
C GLU A 62 -4.01 5.21 -8.28
N GLY A 63 -3.52 4.53 -7.25
CA GLY A 63 -2.12 4.15 -7.14
C GLY A 63 -1.17 5.31 -6.82
N ARG A 64 -1.70 6.47 -6.41
CA ARG A 64 -0.93 7.67 -6.08
C ARG A 64 -1.64 8.52 -5.04
N GLY A 65 -0.91 9.44 -4.42
CA GLY A 65 -1.48 10.36 -3.42
C GLY A 65 -1.68 9.73 -2.05
N GLY A 66 -1.22 8.52 -1.83
CA GLY A 66 -1.19 7.89 -0.52
C GLY A 66 0.11 8.17 0.26
N ALA A 67 0.19 7.68 1.49
CA ALA A 67 1.37 7.81 2.34
C ALA A 67 2.56 6.96 1.84
N SER A 68 2.29 5.88 1.12
CA SER A 68 3.29 4.96 0.57
C SER A 68 3.73 5.37 -0.84
N ILE A 69 4.69 4.61 -1.42
CA ILE A 69 5.14 4.83 -2.80
C ILE A 69 3.97 4.82 -3.78
N ALA A 70 4.07 5.63 -4.83
CA ALA A 70 3.07 5.67 -5.89
C ALA A 70 3.21 4.43 -6.78
N LEU A 71 2.28 3.47 -6.65
CA LEU A 71 2.26 2.26 -7.49
C LEU A 71 1.93 2.56 -8.95
N ALA A 72 1.27 3.70 -9.23
CA ALA A 72 0.96 4.16 -10.57
C ALA A 72 2.07 5.06 -11.17
N ASP A 73 3.25 5.13 -10.53
CA ASP A 73 4.37 5.84 -11.10
C ASP A 73 4.97 5.03 -12.27
N PRO A 74 5.06 5.61 -13.48
CA PRO A 74 5.50 4.87 -14.66
C PRO A 74 7.00 4.53 -14.63
N VAL A 75 7.83 5.31 -13.94
CA VAL A 75 9.26 5.03 -13.77
C VAL A 75 9.43 3.84 -12.83
N TYR A 76 8.72 3.84 -11.69
CA TYR A 76 8.67 2.69 -10.79
C TYR A 76 8.28 1.41 -11.53
N LEU A 77 7.18 1.46 -12.30
CA LEU A 77 6.67 0.30 -13.04
C LEU A 77 7.62 -0.16 -14.16
N ALA A 78 8.44 0.72 -14.69
CA ALA A 78 9.43 0.37 -15.71
C ALA A 78 10.69 -0.30 -15.14
N ILE A 79 11.05 -0.02 -13.88
CA ILE A 79 12.25 -0.59 -13.25
C ILE A 79 11.96 -1.84 -12.40
N VAL A 80 10.77 -1.97 -11.82
CA VAL A 80 10.40 -3.14 -11.01
C VAL A 80 9.95 -4.29 -11.91
N ASP A 81 10.47 -5.49 -11.72
CA ASP A 81 9.92 -6.67 -12.38
C ASP A 81 8.67 -7.19 -11.64
N GLU A 82 7.85 -7.96 -12.36
CA GLU A 82 6.59 -8.48 -11.83
C GLU A 82 6.82 -9.50 -10.71
N THR A 83 7.90 -10.25 -10.77
CA THR A 83 8.27 -11.23 -9.74
C THR A 83 8.61 -10.53 -8.42
N ALA A 84 9.37 -9.45 -8.49
CA ALA A 84 9.68 -8.62 -7.32
C ALA A 84 8.41 -7.99 -6.73
N MET A 85 7.51 -7.50 -7.59
CA MET A 85 6.21 -6.94 -7.14
C MET A 85 5.38 -8.00 -6.42
N ARG A 86 5.21 -9.19 -6.99
CA ARG A 86 4.48 -10.30 -6.35
C ARG A 86 5.10 -10.70 -5.02
N ARG A 87 6.42 -10.77 -4.94
CA ARG A 87 7.14 -11.11 -3.70
C ARG A 87 6.88 -10.09 -2.61
N VAL A 88 6.90 -8.79 -2.94
CA VAL A 88 6.62 -7.71 -2.00
C VAL A 88 5.16 -7.76 -1.53
N ILE A 89 4.21 -7.97 -2.42
CA ILE A 89 2.79 -8.11 -2.04
C ILE A 89 2.61 -9.34 -1.14
N ALA A 90 3.15 -10.48 -1.53
CA ALA A 90 2.99 -11.73 -0.79
C ALA A 90 3.60 -11.66 0.61
N GLY A 91 4.85 -11.25 0.71
CA GLY A 91 5.65 -11.30 1.94
C GLY A 91 5.63 -10.02 2.77
N GLY A 92 5.06 -8.94 2.25
CA GLY A 92 5.17 -7.62 2.87
C GLY A 92 6.61 -7.08 2.87
N VAL A 93 6.83 -6.02 3.62
CA VAL A 93 8.16 -5.42 3.82
C VAL A 93 8.45 -5.33 5.31
N ARG A 94 9.35 -6.19 5.78
CA ARG A 94 9.70 -6.27 7.20
C ARG A 94 10.14 -4.91 7.75
N GLY A 95 9.66 -4.57 8.95
CA GLY A 95 10.00 -3.33 9.63
C GLY A 95 9.29 -2.09 9.07
N THR A 96 8.31 -2.26 8.20
CA THR A 96 7.50 -1.17 7.66
C THR A 96 6.01 -1.41 7.88
N ALA A 97 5.17 -0.44 7.46
CA ALA A 97 3.73 -0.58 7.51
C ALA A 97 3.13 -1.49 6.40
N MET A 98 3.94 -2.01 5.47
CA MET A 98 3.49 -2.91 4.41
C MET A 98 3.38 -4.35 4.94
N PRO A 99 2.18 -4.87 5.25
CA PRO A 99 2.02 -6.22 5.78
C PRO A 99 2.19 -7.27 4.68
N ALA A 100 2.38 -8.53 5.09
CA ALA A 100 2.27 -9.66 4.19
C ALA A 100 0.79 -9.92 3.84
N PHE A 101 0.49 -10.08 2.55
CA PHE A 101 -0.88 -10.34 2.10
C PHE A 101 -1.14 -11.82 1.76
N ALA A 102 -0.10 -12.62 1.48
CA ALA A 102 -0.29 -14.02 1.17
C ALA A 102 -0.77 -14.84 2.38
N GLU A 103 -1.72 -15.76 2.16
CA GLU A 103 -2.17 -16.71 3.19
C GLU A 103 -1.00 -17.49 3.80
N SER A 104 -0.01 -17.88 3.00
CA SER A 104 1.21 -18.58 3.45
C SER A 104 2.10 -17.74 4.37
N ALA A 105 1.90 -16.43 4.41
CA ALA A 105 2.65 -15.49 5.25
C ALA A 105 1.76 -14.82 6.33
N GLY A 106 0.57 -15.39 6.58
CA GLY A 106 -0.38 -14.89 7.57
C GLY A 106 -1.35 -13.81 7.07
N GLY A 107 -1.35 -13.51 5.78
CA GLY A 107 -2.31 -12.62 5.14
C GLY A 107 -3.60 -13.34 4.72
N LEU A 108 -4.40 -12.68 3.88
CA LEU A 108 -5.72 -13.17 3.48
C LEU A 108 -5.85 -13.45 1.98
N LEU A 109 -4.84 -13.10 1.16
CA LEU A 109 -4.91 -13.24 -0.28
C LEU A 109 -4.34 -14.57 -0.77
N THR A 110 -5.06 -15.19 -1.68
CA THR A 110 -4.58 -16.34 -2.44
C THR A 110 -3.49 -15.91 -3.43
N ALA A 111 -2.68 -16.86 -3.91
CA ALA A 111 -1.68 -16.60 -4.95
C ALA A 111 -2.30 -15.99 -6.22
N LYS A 112 -3.49 -16.48 -6.63
CA LYS A 112 -4.22 -15.96 -7.80
C LYS A 112 -4.64 -14.49 -7.61
N GLN A 113 -5.05 -14.10 -6.43
CA GLN A 113 -5.39 -12.71 -6.12
C GLN A 113 -4.17 -11.79 -6.15
N ILE A 114 -3.03 -12.25 -5.61
CA ILE A 114 -1.76 -11.54 -5.71
C ILE A 114 -1.33 -11.36 -7.16
N ASP A 115 -1.48 -12.40 -7.99
CA ASP A 115 -1.22 -12.33 -9.43
C ASP A 115 -2.13 -11.31 -10.11
N SER A 116 -3.44 -11.33 -9.81
CA SER A 116 -4.41 -10.36 -10.34
C SER A 116 -4.06 -8.92 -9.95
N ILE A 117 -3.61 -8.69 -8.72
CA ILE A 117 -3.18 -7.36 -8.26
C ILE A 117 -1.93 -6.91 -9.02
N ALA A 118 -0.89 -7.74 -9.10
CA ALA A 118 0.37 -7.38 -9.77
C ALA A 118 0.17 -7.11 -11.27
N GLN A 119 -0.60 -7.95 -11.95
CA GLN A 119 -0.97 -7.77 -13.36
C GLN A 119 -1.85 -6.54 -13.56
N GLY A 120 -2.83 -6.34 -12.68
CA GLY A 120 -3.73 -5.19 -12.74
C GLY A 120 -3.01 -3.85 -12.55
N ILE A 121 -2.06 -3.77 -11.61
CA ILE A 121 -1.20 -2.60 -11.43
C ILE A 121 -0.46 -2.28 -12.73
N ARG A 122 0.18 -3.28 -13.35
CA ARG A 122 0.93 -3.11 -14.58
C ARG A 122 0.04 -2.72 -15.77
N SER A 123 -1.04 -3.48 -16.00
CA SER A 123 -1.92 -3.25 -17.15
C SER A 123 -2.60 -1.88 -17.09
N ARG A 124 -2.91 -1.40 -15.88
CA ARG A 124 -3.61 -0.13 -15.70
C ARG A 124 -2.69 1.08 -15.77
N TRP A 125 -1.47 0.99 -15.26
CA TRP A 125 -0.64 2.18 -14.99
C TRP A 125 0.73 2.18 -15.67
N SER A 126 1.20 1.09 -16.26
CA SER A 126 2.47 1.10 -17.00
C SER A 126 2.38 2.01 -18.22
N ARG A 127 3.49 2.62 -18.54
CA ARG A 127 3.68 3.42 -19.75
C ARG A 127 4.88 2.88 -20.51
N PRO A 128 4.67 2.09 -21.56
CA PRO A 128 5.76 1.63 -22.42
C PRO A 128 6.56 2.82 -22.95
N GLY A 129 7.87 2.63 -23.08
CA GLY A 129 8.75 3.66 -23.65
C GLY A 129 9.12 4.82 -22.73
N ILE A 130 8.63 4.88 -21.47
CA ILE A 130 8.93 5.99 -20.53
C ILE A 130 10.44 6.14 -20.24
N LEU A 131 11.21 5.09 -20.42
CA LEU A 131 12.65 5.05 -20.20
C LEU A 131 13.47 4.91 -21.49
N ASP A 132 12.84 5.05 -22.67
CA ASP A 132 13.55 4.92 -23.95
C ASP A 132 14.68 5.95 -24.05
N GLY A 133 15.86 5.47 -24.41
CA GLY A 133 17.08 6.30 -24.46
C GLY A 133 17.68 6.68 -23.11
N ALA A 134 17.08 6.27 -21.99
CA ALA A 134 17.62 6.47 -20.66
C ALA A 134 18.35 5.21 -20.14
N ASN A 135 19.29 5.40 -19.22
CA ASN A 135 19.97 4.32 -18.50
C ASN A 135 19.57 4.40 -17.01
N PRO A 136 18.42 3.85 -16.63
CA PRO A 136 17.92 3.98 -15.27
C PRO A 136 18.79 3.20 -14.27
N PRO A 137 18.92 3.68 -13.03
CA PRO A 137 19.39 2.86 -11.95
C PRO A 137 18.54 1.60 -11.81
N SER A 138 19.15 0.47 -11.48
CA SER A 138 18.43 -0.80 -11.32
C SER A 138 17.48 -0.76 -10.12
N TYR A 139 16.37 -1.53 -10.17
CA TYR A 139 15.46 -1.64 -9.02
C TYR A 139 16.19 -2.07 -7.76
N ALA A 140 16.92 -3.18 -7.79
CA ALA A 140 17.75 -3.62 -6.69
C ALA A 140 19.17 -3.04 -6.81
N ALA A 141 19.78 -2.67 -5.68
CA ALA A 141 21.18 -2.26 -5.65
C ALA A 141 22.09 -3.41 -6.09
N LYS A 142 23.07 -3.11 -6.95
CA LYS A 142 24.05 -4.08 -7.47
C LYS A 142 25.31 -4.14 -6.63
N SER A 143 25.53 -3.14 -5.78
CA SER A 143 26.72 -2.99 -4.95
C SER A 143 26.35 -2.48 -3.56
N ALA A 144 27.27 -2.56 -2.63
CA ALA A 144 27.14 -1.91 -1.35
C ALA A 144 27.22 -0.38 -1.50
N GLY A 145 26.43 0.34 -0.70
CA GLY A 145 26.51 1.78 -0.59
C GLY A 145 27.56 2.20 0.44
N ASP A 146 28.04 3.43 0.27
CA ASP A 146 28.96 4.09 1.18
C ASP A 146 28.36 5.41 1.66
N ALA A 147 28.19 5.55 2.97
CA ALA A 147 27.51 6.72 3.54
C ALA A 147 28.32 8.01 3.40
N GLN A 148 29.65 7.94 3.33
CA GLN A 148 30.50 9.13 3.16
C GLN A 148 30.38 9.67 1.72
N ARG A 149 30.43 8.79 0.70
CA ARG A 149 30.12 9.20 -0.68
C ARG A 149 28.65 9.63 -0.81
N GLY A 150 27.77 8.99 -0.06
CA GLY A 150 26.35 9.34 0.01
C GLY A 150 26.06 10.73 0.53
N GLU A 151 26.89 11.26 1.46
CA GLU A 151 26.81 12.66 1.88
C GLU A 151 27.11 13.61 0.70
N ALA A 152 28.13 13.31 -0.09
CA ALA A 152 28.45 14.10 -1.28
C ALA A 152 27.33 14.00 -2.34
N ALA A 153 26.75 12.81 -2.52
CA ALA A 153 25.58 12.61 -3.39
C ALA A 153 24.39 13.42 -2.88
N TYR A 154 24.08 13.37 -1.58
CA TYR A 154 23.02 14.17 -0.97
C TYR A 154 23.19 15.67 -1.24
N LYS A 155 24.36 16.22 -0.96
CA LYS A 155 24.67 17.64 -1.21
C LYS A 155 24.49 18.02 -2.68
N THR A 156 24.82 17.11 -3.59
CA THR A 156 24.70 17.38 -5.02
C THR A 156 23.25 17.37 -5.53
N TRP A 157 22.45 16.40 -5.13
CA TRP A 157 21.14 16.16 -5.74
C TRP A 157 19.93 16.42 -4.86
N CYS A 158 20.09 16.51 -3.53
CA CYS A 158 18.98 16.52 -2.59
C CYS A 158 18.90 17.80 -1.74
N GLU A 159 20.05 18.34 -1.33
CA GLU A 159 20.15 19.42 -0.35
C GLU A 159 19.40 20.70 -0.77
N SER A 160 19.42 21.04 -2.06
CA SER A 160 18.75 22.25 -2.59
C SER A 160 17.24 22.27 -2.32
N CYS A 161 16.62 21.11 -2.12
CA CYS A 161 15.20 20.98 -1.81
C CYS A 161 14.98 20.59 -0.33
N HIS A 162 15.76 19.62 0.17
CA HIS A 162 15.56 19.03 1.49
C HIS A 162 16.36 19.69 2.61
N GLY A 163 17.11 20.76 2.29
CA GLY A 163 17.91 21.54 3.24
C GLY A 163 19.16 20.84 3.71
N PRO A 164 20.01 21.53 4.49
CA PRO A 164 21.19 20.92 5.09
C PRO A 164 20.80 19.70 5.93
N ASP A 165 21.57 18.64 5.82
CA ASP A 165 21.37 17.40 6.59
C ASP A 165 20.00 16.71 6.43
N GLY A 166 19.16 17.15 5.50
CA GLY A 166 17.87 16.51 5.21
C GLY A 166 16.74 16.85 6.18
N HIS A 167 16.89 17.90 6.97
CA HIS A 167 15.88 18.34 7.95
C HIS A 167 14.71 19.12 7.34
N GLY A 168 14.69 19.27 6.03
CA GLY A 168 13.68 20.00 5.28
C GLY A 168 14.16 21.38 4.87
N GLY A 169 13.53 21.92 3.83
CA GLY A 169 13.79 23.23 3.27
C GLY A 169 12.50 23.88 2.78
N SER A 170 12.63 24.99 2.08
CA SER A 170 11.47 25.70 1.53
C SER A 170 10.78 24.95 0.38
N LYS A 171 11.44 23.94 -0.23
CA LYS A 171 10.96 23.21 -1.40
C LYS A 171 10.67 21.74 -1.13
N GLY A 172 11.20 21.16 -0.05
CA GLY A 172 11.07 19.76 0.27
C GLY A 172 10.96 19.51 1.77
N SER A 173 10.24 18.47 2.14
CA SER A 173 10.09 18.03 3.52
C SER A 173 11.38 17.43 4.10
N ALA A 174 11.42 17.25 5.42
CA ALA A 174 12.47 16.51 6.10
C ALA A 174 12.48 15.05 5.65
N ILE A 175 13.64 14.55 5.20
CA ILE A 175 13.84 13.15 4.77
C ILE A 175 14.76 12.37 5.72
N THR A 176 15.31 13.05 6.73
CA THR A 176 16.07 12.43 7.83
C THR A 176 15.26 12.36 9.12
N ASN A 177 13.94 12.56 9.04
CA ASN A 177 13.04 12.42 10.18
C ASN A 177 13.01 10.97 10.67
N ASP A 178 13.16 10.76 11.99
CA ASP A 178 13.22 9.43 12.61
C ASP A 178 12.00 8.56 12.26
N SER A 179 10.80 9.13 12.31
CA SER A 179 9.57 8.39 12.02
C SER A 179 9.50 7.97 10.56
N PHE A 180 9.92 8.82 9.62
CA PHE A 180 9.98 8.49 8.21
C PHE A 180 11.00 7.37 7.95
N LEU A 181 12.22 7.52 8.45
CA LEU A 181 13.28 6.53 8.24
C LEU A 181 12.98 5.19 8.93
N ALA A 182 12.22 5.20 10.03
CA ALA A 182 11.78 3.98 10.70
C ALA A 182 10.74 3.17 9.90
N LEU A 183 9.93 3.85 9.09
CA LEU A 183 8.80 3.25 8.36
C LEU A 183 9.12 2.89 6.91
N VAL A 184 10.28 3.32 6.38
CA VAL A 184 10.68 3.06 5.00
C VAL A 184 11.87 2.10 4.96
N SER A 185 11.81 1.07 4.11
CA SER A 185 12.95 0.16 3.88
C SER A 185 14.01 0.80 2.99
N ASP A 186 15.23 0.23 2.98
CA ASP A 186 16.31 0.66 2.07
C ASP A 186 15.87 0.56 0.62
N GLN A 187 15.17 -0.52 0.25
CA GLN A 187 14.58 -0.68 -1.07
C GLN A 187 13.51 0.37 -1.35
N GLY A 188 12.71 0.74 -0.36
CA GLY A 188 11.72 1.82 -0.46
C GLY A 188 12.38 3.17 -0.70
N LEU A 189 13.43 3.50 0.07
CA LEU A 189 14.23 4.71 -0.15
C LEU A 189 14.82 4.74 -1.56
N ARG A 190 15.44 3.63 -2.00
CA ARG A 190 15.99 3.51 -3.35
C ARG A 190 14.93 3.76 -4.41
N THR A 191 13.77 3.16 -4.26
CA THR A 191 12.65 3.31 -5.20
C THR A 191 12.20 4.77 -5.26
N ILE A 192 12.07 5.45 -4.11
CA ILE A 192 11.69 6.87 -4.05
C ILE A 192 12.73 7.75 -4.71
N VAL A 193 14.03 7.50 -4.51
CA VAL A 193 15.10 8.28 -5.14
C VAL A 193 15.09 8.10 -6.66
N ILE A 194 14.87 6.87 -7.17
CA ILE A 194 14.84 6.60 -8.60
C ILE A 194 13.57 7.17 -9.26
N ALA A 195 12.41 6.85 -8.74
CA ALA A 195 11.13 7.23 -9.34
C ALA A 195 10.74 8.68 -9.05
N GLY A 196 11.24 9.24 -7.96
CA GLY A 196 10.75 10.52 -7.45
C GLY A 196 9.38 10.41 -6.80
N ARG A 197 8.79 11.55 -6.53
CA ARG A 197 7.40 11.75 -6.10
C ARG A 197 6.86 12.94 -6.89
N PRO A 198 6.64 12.79 -8.21
CA PRO A 198 6.28 13.90 -9.09
C PRO A 198 4.96 14.57 -8.65
N GLU A 199 4.06 13.83 -8.02
CA GLU A 199 2.83 14.36 -7.44
C GLU A 199 3.07 15.28 -6.22
N LEU A 200 4.25 15.23 -5.62
CA LEU A 200 4.71 16.11 -4.54
C LEU A 200 5.78 17.10 -5.01
N GLY A 201 6.08 17.15 -6.32
CA GLY A 201 7.10 18.02 -6.89
C GLY A 201 8.53 17.48 -6.84
N ALA A 202 8.76 16.25 -6.35
CA ALA A 202 10.08 15.62 -6.37
C ALA A 202 10.30 14.89 -7.71
N PRO A 203 11.29 15.29 -8.52
CA PRO A 203 11.56 14.67 -9.81
C PRO A 203 12.16 13.26 -9.64
N ASP A 204 12.20 12.50 -10.72
CA ASP A 204 12.96 11.25 -10.78
C ASP A 204 14.49 11.51 -10.82
N TRP A 205 15.28 10.44 -10.82
CA TRP A 205 16.75 10.49 -10.79
C TRP A 205 17.40 11.37 -11.87
N ARG A 206 16.66 11.73 -12.94
CA ARG A 206 17.11 12.57 -14.05
C ARG A 206 16.99 14.06 -13.76
N GLY A 207 16.02 14.43 -12.94
CA GLY A 207 15.56 15.82 -12.81
C GLY A 207 16.13 16.60 -11.62
N ASN A 208 16.80 15.95 -10.68
CA ASN A 208 17.31 16.62 -9.47
C ASN A 208 18.36 17.69 -9.76
N VAL A 209 19.25 17.44 -10.73
CA VAL A 209 20.21 18.43 -11.25
C VAL A 209 20.17 18.38 -12.76
N ARG A 210 19.89 19.52 -13.38
CA ARG A 210 19.78 19.61 -14.84
C ARG A 210 21.03 19.10 -15.54
N GLY A 211 20.85 18.13 -16.43
CA GLY A 211 21.94 17.54 -17.24
C GLY A 211 22.88 16.61 -16.47
N LYS A 212 22.60 16.34 -15.21
CA LYS A 212 23.39 15.43 -14.38
C LYS A 212 22.48 14.39 -13.68
N PRO A 213 22.02 13.36 -14.39
CA PRO A 213 21.25 12.28 -13.78
C PRO A 213 22.11 11.52 -12.76
N MET A 214 21.46 10.97 -11.74
CA MET A 214 22.13 10.11 -10.77
C MET A 214 22.49 8.76 -11.42
N SER A 215 23.71 8.29 -11.20
CA SER A 215 24.10 6.92 -11.54
C SER A 215 23.50 5.91 -10.56
N ASP A 216 23.58 4.62 -10.89
CA ASP A 216 23.18 3.54 -9.98
C ASP A 216 23.92 3.60 -8.64
N GLN A 217 25.24 3.93 -8.68
CA GLN A 217 26.05 4.07 -7.48
C GLN A 217 25.69 5.32 -6.67
N ASP A 218 25.42 6.47 -7.31
CA ASP A 218 24.99 7.67 -6.60
C ASP A 218 23.71 7.43 -5.80
N VAL A 219 22.73 6.73 -6.41
CA VAL A 219 21.49 6.32 -5.73
C VAL A 219 21.80 5.38 -4.56
N THR A 220 22.68 4.40 -4.77
CA THR A 220 23.05 3.43 -3.73
C THR A 220 23.73 4.11 -2.54
N ASP A 221 24.66 5.01 -2.81
CA ASP A 221 25.40 5.77 -1.80
C ASP A 221 24.48 6.77 -1.06
N ALA A 222 23.60 7.48 -1.77
CA ALA A 222 22.62 8.38 -1.16
C ALA A 222 21.69 7.63 -0.20
N VAL A 223 21.24 6.43 -0.59
CA VAL A 223 20.43 5.57 0.30
C VAL A 223 21.25 5.14 1.52
N ALA A 224 22.51 4.76 1.36
CA ALA A 224 23.40 4.41 2.48
C ALA A 224 23.55 5.58 3.48
N TRP A 225 23.68 6.81 2.97
CA TRP A 225 23.71 8.00 3.83
C TRP A 225 22.39 8.20 4.58
N LEU A 226 21.23 8.09 3.93
CA LEU A 226 19.94 8.16 4.60
C LEU A 226 19.78 7.07 5.68
N VAL A 227 20.17 5.85 5.36
CA VAL A 227 20.13 4.71 6.30
C VAL A 227 21.03 4.95 7.52
N SER A 228 22.20 5.58 7.34
CA SER A 228 23.10 5.93 8.45
C SER A 228 22.51 6.95 9.42
N ARG A 229 21.45 7.67 9.00
CA ARG A 229 20.72 8.63 9.84
C ARG A 229 19.58 8.00 10.63
N ARG A 230 19.31 6.70 10.48
CA ARG A 230 18.27 6.03 11.25
C ARG A 230 18.59 6.03 12.74
N SER A 231 17.61 6.42 13.54
CA SER A 231 17.68 6.25 14.99
C SER A 231 17.64 4.77 15.37
N GLN A 232 18.43 4.37 16.36
CA GLN A 232 18.38 3.03 16.93
C GLN A 232 17.07 2.79 17.71
N VAL A 233 16.40 3.85 18.13
CA VAL A 233 15.14 3.81 18.87
C VAL A 233 14.12 4.72 18.16
N PRO A 234 13.62 4.28 17.00
CA PRO A 234 12.66 5.07 16.25
C PRO A 234 11.35 5.26 17.02
N GLY A 235 10.72 6.42 16.83
CA GLY A 235 9.47 6.75 17.51
C GLY A 235 9.60 7.22 18.94
N GLN A 236 10.81 7.39 19.47
CA GLN A 236 11.04 8.05 20.74
C GLN A 236 11.10 9.59 20.51
N PRO A 237 10.06 10.34 20.85
CA PRO A 237 10.06 11.80 20.68
C PRO A 237 10.95 12.51 21.70
N TYR A 238 11.51 11.78 22.66
CA TYR A 238 12.30 12.32 23.76
C TYR A 238 13.65 11.61 23.85
N SER A 239 14.70 12.37 24.13
CA SER A 239 15.99 11.79 24.44
C SER A 239 15.88 10.86 25.66
N ALA A 240 16.74 9.83 25.73
CA ALA A 240 16.75 8.90 26.86
C ALA A 240 16.81 9.62 28.23
N ALA A 241 17.51 10.76 28.32
CA ALA A 241 17.57 11.59 29.50
C ALA A 241 16.19 12.16 29.89
N ASN A 242 15.41 12.64 28.92
CA ASN A 242 14.07 13.18 29.18
C ASN A 242 13.04 12.09 29.52
N TYR A 243 13.24 10.86 29.03
CA TYR A 243 12.41 9.72 29.39
C TYR A 243 12.65 9.27 30.83
N ALA A 244 13.90 9.19 31.26
CA ALA A 244 14.27 8.82 32.63
C ALA A 244 13.66 9.80 33.68
N GLN A 245 13.71 11.13 33.42
CA GLN A 245 13.13 12.14 34.30
C GLN A 245 11.60 12.05 34.46
N ARG A 246 10.88 11.50 33.47
CA ARG A 246 9.40 11.33 33.55
C ARG A 246 8.97 10.09 34.26
N MET A 247 9.85 9.09 34.37
CA MET A 247 9.58 7.81 35.00
C MET A 247 9.95 7.83 36.49
N GLU A 248 10.59 8.89 36.98
CA GLU A 248 10.78 9.03 38.44
C GLU A 248 9.42 9.26 39.10
N PRO A 249 9.04 8.43 40.07
CA PRO A 249 7.80 8.60 40.82
C PRO A 249 7.86 9.95 41.53
N LYS A 250 6.87 10.81 41.31
CA LYS A 250 6.69 12.04 42.07
C LYS A 250 6.51 11.62 43.54
N GLN A 251 7.51 11.96 44.36
CA GLN A 251 7.44 11.83 45.81
C GLN A 251 6.37 12.75 46.40
#